data_e199b0730fa5da5edd8ae20c5c0225a0
#
_entry.id   e199b0730fa5da5edd8ae20c5c0225a0
#
_cell.length_a   1.000
_cell.length_b   1.000
_cell.length_c   1.000
_cell.angle_alpha   90.00
_cell.angle_beta   90.00
_cell.angle_gamma   90.00
#
_symmetry.space_group_name_H-M   'P 1'
#
loop_
_entity.id
_entity.type
_entity.pdbx_description
1 polymer ?
#
loop_
_entity_poly.entity_id
_entity_poly.type
_entity_poly.pdbx_seq_one_letter_code
_entity_poly.pdbx_strand_id
1 'polypeptide(L)'
;MEMTRFNADTPIGIGDVLVTREGPWIVSALIRLGAKLTGLPAKVNHAIIVHHRDEQGIMWGIEGRPGGVGWRDLSVPLTGVLTNANNDQPKTEDQRYLIATAAEALFATPYDWNAIMDHVKEALRLWSPHGPVEWTDEEVPAHVVCSSFADWAYEKVGLSNPGGNKLTRMTAPGDWDRFMMRKEWENGA
;
A
#
# COMPACT_ATOMS: atom_id res chain seq x y z
N MET A 1 -12.86 -1.76 18.45
CA MET A 1 -11.98 -1.79 17.27
C MET A 1 -10.70 -2.46 17.71
N GLU A 2 -10.38 -3.59 17.10
CA GLU A 2 -9.25 -4.40 17.52
C GLU A 2 -7.94 -3.74 17.05
N MET A 3 -7.02 -3.54 17.98
CA MET A 3 -5.67 -3.02 17.69
C MET A 3 -4.72 -4.21 17.65
N THR A 4 -4.06 -4.40 16.53
CA THR A 4 -3.08 -5.46 16.35
C THR A 4 -1.68 -4.93 16.59
N ARG A 5 -0.90 -5.63 17.42
CA ARG A 5 0.53 -5.37 17.59
C ARG A 5 1.32 -6.45 16.87
N PHE A 6 2.31 -6.05 16.11
CA PHE A 6 3.25 -6.99 15.52
C PHE A 6 4.39 -7.26 16.49
N ASN A 7 4.63 -8.51 16.75
CA ASN A 7 5.72 -9.00 17.60
C ASN A 7 6.57 -10.03 16.84
N ALA A 8 7.55 -10.62 17.52
CA ALA A 8 8.45 -11.58 16.91
C ALA A 8 7.74 -12.81 16.31
N ASP A 9 6.59 -13.18 16.85
CA ASP A 9 5.83 -14.37 16.44
C ASP A 9 4.85 -14.09 15.29
N THR A 10 4.73 -12.84 14.84
CA THR A 10 3.84 -12.48 13.75
C THR A 10 4.42 -12.99 12.43
N PRO A 11 3.67 -13.75 11.63
CA PRO A 11 4.16 -14.32 10.37
C PRO A 11 4.27 -13.29 9.23
N ILE A 12 4.77 -12.11 9.54
CA ILE A 12 5.00 -11.01 8.61
C ILE A 12 6.49 -10.92 8.33
N GLY A 13 6.83 -10.90 7.06
CA GLY A 13 8.22 -10.80 6.59
C GLY A 13 8.53 -9.46 5.93
N ILE A 14 9.81 -9.17 5.77
CA ILE A 14 10.30 -8.05 4.98
C ILE A 14 9.69 -8.11 3.59
N GLY A 15 9.33 -6.96 3.03
CA GLY A 15 8.71 -6.85 1.71
C GLY A 15 7.20 -7.17 1.67
N ASP A 16 6.58 -7.52 2.80
CA ASP A 16 5.13 -7.70 2.84
C ASP A 16 4.41 -6.36 2.88
N VAL A 17 3.24 -6.29 2.26
CA VAL A 17 2.36 -5.13 2.34
C VAL A 17 1.33 -5.37 3.43
N LEU A 18 1.21 -4.43 4.33
CA LEU A 18 0.15 -4.38 5.34
C LEU A 18 -0.90 -3.38 4.89
N VAL A 19 -2.16 -3.78 4.88
CA VAL A 19 -3.27 -2.85 4.69
C VAL A 19 -3.96 -2.58 6.00
N THR A 20 -4.16 -1.31 6.32
CA THR A 20 -4.63 -0.87 7.63
C THR A 20 -5.78 0.13 7.51
N ARG A 21 -6.38 0.42 8.65
CA ARG A 21 -7.42 1.44 8.77
C ARG A 21 -6.91 2.58 9.64
N GLU A 22 -5.95 3.32 9.10
CA GLU A 22 -5.27 4.40 9.82
C GLU A 22 -5.25 5.71 9.03
N GLY A 23 -4.71 6.76 9.66
CA GLY A 23 -4.48 8.07 9.07
C GLY A 23 -5.45 9.15 9.49
N PRO A 24 -5.20 10.41 9.07
CA PRO A 24 -6.06 11.54 9.38
C PRO A 24 -7.50 11.28 8.95
N TRP A 25 -8.47 11.59 9.83
CA TRP A 25 -9.86 11.21 9.63
C TRP A 25 -10.47 11.72 8.30
N ILE A 26 -10.09 12.93 7.84
CA ILE A 26 -10.56 13.51 6.58
C ILE A 26 -10.07 12.67 5.38
N VAL A 27 -8.76 12.39 5.31
CA VAL A 27 -8.16 11.61 4.22
C VAL A 27 -8.73 10.20 4.20
N SER A 28 -8.81 9.57 5.37
CA SER A 28 -9.41 8.24 5.53
C SER A 28 -10.87 8.21 5.09
N ALA A 29 -11.63 9.26 5.37
CA ALA A 29 -13.03 9.38 4.95
C ALA A 29 -13.14 9.51 3.43
N LEU A 30 -12.30 10.32 2.79
CA LEU A 30 -12.27 10.51 1.33
C LEU A 30 -11.89 9.21 0.60
N ILE A 31 -10.83 8.53 1.04
CA ILE A 31 -10.40 7.26 0.45
C ILE A 31 -11.51 6.21 0.56
N ARG A 32 -12.14 6.08 1.73
CA ARG A 32 -13.22 5.12 1.94
C ARG A 32 -14.48 5.47 1.14
N LEU A 33 -14.79 6.76 1.00
CA LEU A 33 -15.89 7.21 0.15
C LEU A 33 -15.62 6.82 -1.30
N GLY A 34 -14.43 7.13 -1.83
CA GLY A 34 -14.02 6.73 -3.17
C GLY A 34 -14.10 5.22 -3.37
N ALA A 35 -13.54 4.43 -2.45
CA ALA A 35 -13.60 2.98 -2.49
C ALA A 35 -15.07 2.48 -2.50
N LYS A 36 -15.94 3.00 -1.64
CA LYS A 36 -17.35 2.62 -1.60
C LYS A 36 -18.09 2.92 -2.91
N LEU A 37 -17.82 4.07 -3.50
CA LEU A 37 -18.46 4.50 -4.76
C LEU A 37 -17.98 3.67 -5.95
N THR A 38 -16.75 3.21 -5.95
CA THR A 38 -16.16 2.34 -6.99
C THR A 38 -16.37 0.85 -6.73
N GLY A 39 -17.05 0.48 -5.64
CA GLY A 39 -17.29 -0.92 -5.29
C GLY A 39 -16.07 -1.66 -4.75
N LEU A 40 -15.05 -0.94 -4.31
CA LEU A 40 -13.87 -1.49 -3.63
C LEU A 40 -14.15 -1.75 -2.15
N PRO A 41 -13.42 -2.67 -1.50
CA PRO A 41 -13.46 -2.82 -0.05
C PRO A 41 -13.12 -1.51 0.66
N ALA A 42 -14.07 -0.97 1.42
CA ALA A 42 -13.89 0.28 2.16
C ALA A 42 -13.45 0.08 3.62
N LYS A 43 -12.97 -1.13 3.93
CA LYS A 43 -12.51 -1.48 5.29
C LYS A 43 -11.13 -0.92 5.59
N VAL A 44 -10.29 -0.81 4.58
CA VAL A 44 -8.91 -0.32 4.64
C VAL A 44 -8.79 1.03 3.95
N ASN A 45 -7.78 1.79 4.32
CA ASN A 45 -7.53 3.11 3.74
C ASN A 45 -6.04 3.48 3.71
N HIS A 46 -5.16 2.55 4.07
CA HIS A 46 -3.73 2.78 4.12
C HIS A 46 -2.95 1.51 3.80
N ALA A 47 -1.75 1.67 3.23
CA ALA A 47 -0.83 0.58 2.93
C ALA A 47 0.57 0.93 3.45
N ILE A 48 1.26 -0.09 4.00
CA ILE A 48 2.60 0.00 4.57
C ILE A 48 3.42 -1.17 4.02
N ILE A 49 4.65 -0.94 3.61
CA ILE A 49 5.60 -2.02 3.28
C ILE A 49 6.46 -2.31 4.51
N VAL A 50 6.53 -3.57 4.91
CA VAL A 50 7.43 -4.03 5.97
C VAL A 50 8.87 -3.99 5.45
N HIS A 51 9.77 -3.30 6.17
CA HIS A 51 11.11 -3.04 5.69
C HIS A 51 12.19 -3.85 6.42
N HIS A 52 12.30 -3.73 7.72
CA HIS A 52 13.32 -4.44 8.49
C HIS A 52 12.90 -4.64 9.96
N ARG A 53 13.66 -5.46 10.63
CA ARG A 53 13.66 -5.58 12.10
C ARG A 53 14.96 -5.01 12.62
N ASP A 54 14.89 -4.10 13.57
CA ASP A 54 16.08 -3.51 14.17
C ASP A 54 16.72 -4.43 15.23
N GLU A 55 17.84 -3.98 15.81
CA GLU A 55 18.59 -4.72 16.84
C GLU A 55 17.79 -4.95 18.12
N GLN A 56 16.80 -4.12 18.39
CA GLN A 56 15.89 -4.23 19.53
C GLN A 56 14.72 -5.18 19.25
N GLY A 57 14.63 -5.70 18.03
CA GLY A 57 13.56 -6.59 17.58
C GLY A 57 12.29 -5.85 17.13
N ILE A 58 12.33 -4.52 17.04
CA ILE A 58 11.21 -3.71 16.54
C ILE A 58 11.11 -3.85 15.03
N MET A 59 9.91 -4.15 14.54
CA MET A 59 9.62 -4.19 13.11
C MET A 59 9.35 -2.77 12.61
N TRP A 60 10.02 -2.39 11.54
CA TRP A 60 9.85 -1.11 10.86
C TRP A 60 9.22 -1.29 9.50
N GLY A 61 8.36 -0.36 9.12
CA GLY A 61 7.80 -0.24 7.79
C GLY A 61 8.11 1.09 7.14
N ILE A 62 7.81 1.19 5.86
CA ILE A 62 7.80 2.44 5.11
C ILE A 62 6.39 2.67 4.60
N GLU A 63 5.92 3.91 4.73
CA GLU A 63 4.57 4.31 4.33
C GLU A 63 4.56 5.66 3.60
N GLY A 64 3.66 5.83 2.63
CA GLY A 64 3.33 7.13 2.05
C GLY A 64 2.22 7.78 2.88
N ARG A 65 2.47 8.97 3.43
CA ARG A 65 1.53 9.72 4.30
C ARG A 65 1.54 11.21 3.97
N PRO A 66 0.57 12.00 4.53
CA PRO A 66 0.54 13.45 4.35
C PRO A 66 1.80 14.18 4.83
N GLY A 67 2.90 13.95 4.50
CA GLY A 67 4.21 14.52 4.85
C GLY A 67 5.31 13.88 4.00
N GLY A 68 4.90 12.98 3.10
CA GLY A 68 5.79 12.22 2.24
C GLY A 68 5.99 10.78 2.70
N VAL A 69 6.84 10.06 1.98
CA VAL A 69 7.24 8.70 2.33
C VAL A 69 8.19 8.72 3.52
N GLY A 70 7.93 7.88 4.51
CA GLY A 70 8.73 7.85 5.73
C GLY A 70 8.59 6.57 6.54
N TRP A 71 9.40 6.48 7.60
CA TRP A 71 9.42 5.34 8.51
C TRP A 71 8.17 5.23 9.37
N ARG A 72 7.78 3.99 9.62
CA ARG A 72 6.70 3.61 10.52
C ARG A 72 7.17 2.55 11.50
N ASP A 73 7.08 2.85 12.78
CA ASP A 73 7.25 1.85 13.86
C ASP A 73 6.00 0.95 13.91
N LEU A 74 6.18 -0.34 13.63
CA LEU A 74 5.12 -1.34 13.64
C LEU A 74 4.90 -1.98 15.01
N SER A 75 5.70 -1.65 16.03
CA SER A 75 5.43 -2.03 17.43
C SER A 75 4.30 -1.19 18.03
N VAL A 76 4.04 -0.01 17.46
CA VAL A 76 2.88 0.80 17.82
C VAL A 76 1.62 0.11 17.29
N PRO A 77 0.57 -0.03 18.12
CA PRO A 77 -0.66 -0.70 17.69
C PRO A 77 -1.22 -0.08 16.42
N LEU A 78 -1.38 -0.90 15.39
CA LEU A 78 -2.04 -0.55 14.16
C LEU A 78 -3.54 -0.79 14.29
N THR A 79 -4.34 0.09 13.75
CA THR A 79 -5.78 -0.03 13.80
C THR A 79 -6.31 -0.78 12.59
N GLY A 80 -7.04 -1.88 12.82
CA GLY A 80 -7.75 -2.60 11.76
C GLY A 80 -6.83 -3.17 10.70
N VAL A 81 -5.71 -3.75 11.09
CA VAL A 81 -4.90 -4.54 10.15
C VAL A 81 -5.73 -5.71 9.69
N LEU A 82 -5.92 -5.82 8.41
CA LEU A 82 -6.80 -6.82 7.85
C LEU A 82 -6.05 -7.93 7.15
N THR A 83 -4.83 -7.67 6.69
CA THR A 83 -4.17 -8.65 5.84
C THR A 83 -2.66 -8.59 5.95
N ASN A 84 -2.07 -9.76 5.83
CA ASN A 84 -0.67 -9.95 5.55
C ASN A 84 -0.55 -10.39 4.10
N ALA A 85 0.08 -9.59 3.27
CA ALA A 85 0.26 -9.86 1.85
C ALA A 85 1.21 -11.02 1.55
N ASN A 86 1.62 -11.75 2.55
CA ASN A 86 2.55 -12.86 2.36
C ASN A 86 1.93 -14.05 1.67
N ASN A 87 0.62 -14.14 1.65
CA ASN A 87 -0.09 -15.35 1.28
C ASN A 87 -0.40 -15.42 -0.22
N ASP A 88 -0.27 -14.32 -0.94
CA ASP A 88 -0.67 -14.27 -2.35
C ASP A 88 0.39 -14.79 -3.31
N GLN A 89 1.66 -14.57 -3.00
CA GLN A 89 2.76 -15.08 -3.81
C GLN A 89 4.03 -15.29 -2.98
N PRO A 90 4.64 -16.47 -3.14
CA PRO A 90 5.93 -16.75 -2.49
C PRO A 90 6.98 -15.73 -2.95
N LYS A 91 7.72 -15.19 -1.99
CA LYS A 91 8.83 -14.27 -2.26
C LYS A 91 10.12 -14.91 -1.84
N THR A 92 11.13 -14.86 -2.71
CA THR A 92 12.50 -15.20 -2.32
C THR A 92 13.06 -14.14 -1.37
N GLU A 93 14.12 -14.46 -0.63
CA GLU A 93 14.79 -13.48 0.23
C GLU A 93 15.30 -12.28 -0.58
N ASP A 94 15.84 -12.52 -1.77
CA ASP A 94 16.30 -11.45 -2.66
C ASP A 94 15.15 -10.54 -3.07
N GLN A 95 13.99 -11.09 -3.44
CA GLN A 95 12.81 -10.30 -3.77
C GLN A 95 12.34 -9.47 -2.59
N ARG A 96 12.34 -10.04 -1.37
CA ARG A 96 11.98 -9.32 -0.16
C ARG A 96 12.90 -8.13 0.10
N TYR A 97 14.20 -8.36 -0.03
CA TYR A 97 15.19 -7.31 0.12
C TYR A 97 15.04 -6.23 -0.96
N LEU A 98 14.84 -6.61 -2.21
CA LEU A 98 14.64 -5.67 -3.32
C LEU A 98 13.37 -4.84 -3.17
N ILE A 99 12.25 -5.41 -2.68
CA ILE A 99 11.04 -4.64 -2.36
C ILE A 99 11.34 -3.59 -1.30
N ALA A 100 12.01 -3.97 -0.23
CA ALA A 100 12.37 -3.05 0.85
C ALA A 100 13.28 -1.92 0.34
N THR A 101 14.29 -2.26 -0.46
CA THR A 101 15.20 -1.28 -1.07
C THR A 101 14.46 -0.35 -2.05
N ALA A 102 13.55 -0.88 -2.86
CA ALA A 102 12.71 -0.06 -3.75
C ALA A 102 11.84 0.90 -2.93
N ALA A 103 11.24 0.42 -1.85
CA ALA A 103 10.46 1.28 -0.94
C ALA A 103 11.32 2.40 -0.34
N GLU A 104 12.54 2.10 0.07
CA GLU A 104 13.48 3.08 0.63
C GLU A 104 13.92 4.13 -0.41
N ALA A 105 14.04 3.75 -1.68
CA ALA A 105 14.37 4.68 -2.75
C ALA A 105 13.32 5.80 -2.94
N LEU A 106 12.10 5.58 -2.45
CA LEU A 106 11.04 6.60 -2.44
C LEU A 106 11.00 7.43 -1.14
N PHE A 107 11.97 7.26 -0.24
CA PHE A 107 12.00 8.01 1.00
C PHE A 107 11.98 9.53 0.77
N ALA A 108 11.20 10.24 1.56
CA ALA A 108 10.93 11.69 1.41
C ALA A 108 10.18 12.11 0.12
N THR A 109 9.78 11.18 -0.75
CA THR A 109 8.91 11.52 -1.89
C THR A 109 7.61 12.15 -1.39
N PRO A 110 7.20 13.31 -1.95
CA PRO A 110 5.98 14.00 -1.54
C PRO A 110 4.71 13.16 -1.73
N TYR A 111 3.72 13.40 -0.88
CA TYR A 111 2.42 12.76 -0.97
C TYR A 111 1.57 13.36 -2.09
N ASP A 112 0.92 12.50 -2.89
CA ASP A 112 0.10 12.93 -4.02
C ASP A 112 -1.35 13.25 -3.61
N TRP A 113 -1.55 14.46 -3.17
CA TRP A 113 -2.88 14.96 -2.85
C TRP A 113 -3.82 15.04 -4.06
N ASN A 114 -3.26 15.30 -5.25
CA ASN A 114 -4.05 15.40 -6.46
C ASN A 114 -4.62 14.04 -6.86
N ALA A 115 -3.84 12.96 -6.71
CA ALA A 115 -4.33 11.60 -6.94
C ALA A 115 -5.52 11.25 -6.04
N ILE A 116 -5.48 11.63 -4.76
CA ILE A 116 -6.62 11.42 -3.84
C ILE A 116 -7.86 12.17 -4.32
N MET A 117 -7.70 13.44 -4.70
CA MET A 117 -8.83 14.26 -5.17
C MET A 117 -9.36 13.76 -6.51
N ASP A 118 -8.51 13.33 -7.41
CA ASP A 118 -8.91 12.78 -8.71
C ASP A 118 -9.66 11.45 -8.54
N HIS A 119 -9.21 10.59 -7.63
CA HIS A 119 -9.94 9.36 -7.29
C HIS A 119 -11.35 9.64 -6.75
N VAL A 120 -11.51 10.66 -5.91
CA VAL A 120 -12.83 11.07 -5.42
C VAL A 120 -13.70 11.62 -6.55
N LYS A 121 -13.14 12.46 -7.44
CA LYS A 121 -13.87 13.00 -8.59
C LYS A 121 -14.32 11.90 -9.54
N GLU A 122 -13.45 10.95 -9.86
CA GLU A 122 -13.77 9.78 -10.68
C GLU A 122 -14.89 8.95 -10.06
N ALA A 123 -14.79 8.65 -8.76
CA ALA A 123 -15.82 7.93 -8.03
C ALA A 123 -17.18 8.65 -8.04
N LEU A 124 -17.20 9.98 -8.04
CA LEU A 124 -18.39 10.81 -8.18
C LEU A 124 -18.81 11.02 -9.64
N ARG A 125 -18.10 10.41 -10.61
CA ARG A 125 -18.31 10.64 -12.04
C ARG A 125 -18.19 12.10 -12.45
N LEU A 126 -17.41 12.87 -11.73
CA LEU A 126 -17.07 14.24 -12.07
C LEU A 126 -15.90 14.22 -13.06
N TRP A 127 -15.88 15.19 -13.97
CA TRP A 127 -14.77 15.29 -14.91
C TRP A 127 -13.43 15.50 -14.18
N SER A 128 -12.45 14.61 -14.45
CA SER A 128 -11.07 14.78 -14.01
C SER A 128 -10.22 15.22 -15.21
N PRO A 129 -9.56 16.38 -15.14
CA PRO A 129 -8.68 16.84 -16.22
C PRO A 129 -7.38 16.05 -16.35
N HIS A 130 -7.04 15.29 -15.30
CA HIS A 130 -5.86 14.45 -15.27
C HIS A 130 -6.30 13.00 -15.47
N GLY A 131 -6.20 12.49 -16.70
CA GLY A 131 -6.35 11.05 -16.94
C GLY A 131 -5.38 10.24 -16.06
N PRO A 132 -5.51 8.91 -16.02
CA PRO A 132 -4.57 8.07 -15.28
C PRO A 132 -3.15 8.39 -15.76
N VAL A 133 -2.32 8.87 -14.86
CA VAL A 133 -0.90 9.10 -15.14
C VAL A 133 -0.22 7.74 -15.03
N GLU A 134 0.17 7.20 -16.16
CA GLU A 134 1.05 6.04 -16.22
C GLU A 134 2.47 6.53 -15.91
N TRP A 135 3.12 5.94 -14.91
CA TRP A 135 4.55 6.15 -14.71
C TRP A 135 5.31 5.28 -15.70
N THR A 136 6.34 5.81 -16.31
CA THR A 136 7.24 5.02 -17.14
C THR A 136 8.09 4.12 -16.24
N ASP A 137 8.39 2.90 -16.68
CA ASP A 137 9.11 1.87 -15.91
C ASP A 137 10.47 2.31 -15.35
N GLU A 138 11.03 3.40 -15.85
CA GLU A 138 12.36 3.87 -15.52
C GLU A 138 12.39 5.03 -14.51
N GLU A 139 11.27 5.70 -14.27
CA GLU A 139 11.23 6.89 -13.43
C GLU A 139 10.84 6.60 -11.98
N VAL A 140 11.58 7.18 -11.05
CA VAL A 140 11.16 7.27 -9.65
C VAL A 140 9.99 8.24 -9.59
N PRO A 141 8.84 7.86 -9.04
CA PRO A 141 7.69 8.75 -8.96
C PRO A 141 7.99 10.03 -8.21
N ALA A 142 7.62 11.19 -8.80
CA ALA A 142 7.76 12.48 -8.13
C ALA A 142 6.80 12.66 -6.95
N HIS A 143 5.67 11.93 -6.96
CA HIS A 143 4.66 11.94 -5.90
C HIS A 143 4.00 10.57 -5.82
N VAL A 144 3.63 10.13 -4.60
CA VAL A 144 2.98 8.84 -4.38
C VAL A 144 1.84 8.94 -3.37
N VAL A 145 0.86 8.04 -3.50
CA VAL A 145 -0.05 7.67 -2.41
C VAL A 145 0.40 6.34 -1.80
N CYS A 146 -0.10 6.00 -0.62
CA CYS A 146 0.35 4.81 0.12
C CYS A 146 0.23 3.50 -0.68
N SER A 147 -0.81 3.36 -1.47
CA SER A 147 -1.07 2.15 -2.26
C SER A 147 -0.28 2.10 -3.57
N SER A 148 -0.15 3.22 -4.28
CA SER A 148 0.67 3.30 -5.50
C SER A 148 2.16 3.18 -5.21
N PHE A 149 2.60 3.64 -4.02
CA PHE A 149 3.92 3.39 -3.49
C PHE A 149 4.23 1.89 -3.37
N ALA A 150 3.27 1.11 -2.83
CA ALA A 150 3.41 -0.33 -2.70
C ALA A 150 3.41 -1.04 -4.07
N ASP A 151 2.57 -0.60 -5.00
CA ASP A 151 2.54 -1.11 -6.38
C ASP A 151 3.89 -0.96 -7.05
N TRP A 152 4.45 0.24 -7.00
CA TRP A 152 5.73 0.55 -7.62
C TRP A 152 6.86 -0.34 -7.06
N ALA A 153 6.91 -0.53 -5.74
CA ALA A 153 7.94 -1.36 -5.12
C ALA A 153 7.84 -2.84 -5.56
N TYR A 154 6.63 -3.36 -5.72
CA TYR A 154 6.40 -4.73 -6.20
C TYR A 154 6.74 -4.90 -7.67
N GLU A 155 6.38 -3.94 -8.50
CA GLU A 155 6.67 -3.99 -9.93
C GLU A 155 8.16 -3.97 -10.22
N LYS A 156 8.94 -3.19 -9.45
CA LYS A 156 10.42 -3.14 -9.60
C LYS A 156 11.09 -4.50 -9.42
N VAL A 157 10.44 -5.44 -8.78
CA VAL A 157 10.95 -6.82 -8.59
C VAL A 157 10.19 -7.87 -9.41
N GLY A 158 9.35 -7.42 -10.35
CA GLY A 158 8.59 -8.29 -11.25
C GLY A 158 7.49 -9.09 -10.55
N LEU A 159 7.00 -8.64 -9.42
CA LEU A 159 5.89 -9.27 -8.70
C LEU A 159 4.54 -8.66 -9.13
N SER A 160 3.51 -9.51 -9.10
CA SER A 160 2.15 -9.05 -9.34
C SER A 160 1.71 -8.05 -8.28
N ASN A 161 0.93 -7.07 -8.68
CA ASN A 161 0.34 -6.04 -7.84
C ASN A 161 -1.10 -5.74 -8.30
N PRO A 162 -1.92 -5.01 -7.53
CA PRO A 162 -3.29 -4.67 -7.90
C PRO A 162 -3.43 -3.88 -9.21
N GLY A 163 -2.43 -3.06 -9.54
CA GLY A 163 -2.38 -2.30 -10.79
C GLY A 163 -2.13 -3.16 -12.03
N GLY A 164 -1.75 -4.42 -11.86
CA GLY A 164 -1.36 -5.31 -12.94
C GLY A 164 0.00 -4.90 -13.52
N ASN A 165 0.15 -5.00 -14.85
CA ASN A 165 1.38 -4.60 -15.54
C ASN A 165 1.43 -3.09 -15.85
N LYS A 166 0.52 -2.32 -15.28
CA LYS A 166 0.47 -0.87 -15.44
C LYS A 166 0.41 -0.24 -14.05
N LEU A 167 1.45 0.48 -13.70
CA LEU A 167 1.43 1.33 -12.52
C LEU A 167 0.45 2.47 -12.75
N THR A 168 -0.65 2.42 -12.05
CA THR A 168 -1.59 3.53 -12.10
C THR A 168 -1.47 4.33 -10.81
N ARG A 169 -1.40 5.66 -10.94
CA ARG A 169 -1.48 6.63 -9.84
C ARG A 169 -2.73 6.43 -8.97
N MET A 170 -3.69 5.66 -9.47
CA MET A 170 -5.03 5.53 -8.92
C MET A 170 -5.25 4.26 -8.09
N THR A 171 -4.22 3.43 -7.87
CA THR A 171 -4.39 2.25 -7.01
C THR A 171 -4.78 2.68 -5.60
N ALA A 172 -5.89 2.14 -5.11
CA ALA A 172 -6.40 2.41 -3.78
C ALA A 172 -6.01 1.28 -2.80
N PRO A 173 -5.96 1.53 -1.48
CA PRO A 173 -5.72 0.48 -0.49
C PRO A 173 -6.74 -0.66 -0.57
N GLY A 174 -7.98 -0.39 -0.98
CA GLY A 174 -9.00 -1.41 -1.25
C GLY A 174 -8.68 -2.33 -2.42
N ASP A 175 -7.87 -1.90 -3.39
CA ASP A 175 -7.40 -2.76 -4.47
C ASP A 175 -6.42 -3.80 -3.94
N TRP A 176 -5.53 -3.41 -3.04
CA TRP A 176 -4.64 -4.33 -2.34
C TRP A 176 -5.41 -5.35 -1.50
N ASP A 177 -6.42 -4.91 -0.73
CA ASP A 177 -7.28 -5.81 0.04
C ASP A 177 -7.99 -6.84 -0.88
N ARG A 178 -8.57 -6.37 -1.98
CA ARG A 178 -9.21 -7.24 -2.99
C ARG A 178 -8.21 -8.18 -3.67
N PHE A 179 -7.03 -7.71 -3.98
CA PHE A 179 -5.97 -8.50 -4.62
C PHE A 179 -5.54 -9.67 -3.75
N MET A 180 -5.32 -9.43 -2.47
CA MET A 180 -4.98 -10.45 -1.49
C MET A 180 -6.10 -11.48 -1.32
N MET A 181 -7.34 -11.03 -1.19
CA MET A 181 -8.51 -11.93 -1.06
C MET A 181 -8.70 -12.84 -2.28
N ARG A 182 -8.45 -12.36 -3.49
CA ARG A 182 -8.56 -13.20 -4.69
C ARG A 182 -7.58 -14.36 -4.69
N LYS A 183 -6.37 -14.12 -4.21
CA LYS A 183 -5.31 -15.14 -4.16
C LYS A 183 -5.56 -16.20 -3.08
N GLU A 184 -6.14 -15.83 -1.95
CA GLU A 184 -6.57 -16.79 -0.94
C GLU A 184 -7.63 -17.76 -1.52
N TRP A 185 -8.51 -17.25 -2.37
CA TRP A 185 -9.55 -18.06 -3.04
C TRP A 185 -8.98 -19.05 -4.06
N GLU A 186 -8.00 -18.63 -4.86
CA GLU A 186 -7.37 -19.48 -5.87
C GLU A 186 -6.51 -20.60 -5.25
N ASN A 187 -5.94 -20.38 -4.08
CA ASN A 187 -5.11 -21.36 -3.37
C ASN A 187 -5.89 -22.27 -2.42
N GLY A 188 -7.16 -22.00 -2.17
CA GLY A 188 -8.04 -22.75 -1.27
C GLY A 188 -9.08 -23.64 -1.98
N ALA A 189 -9.03 -23.76 -3.30
CA ALA A 189 -9.97 -24.57 -4.10
C ALA A 189 -9.35 -25.89 -4.57
#